data_99adef059ac5e231c7f2494cfcd61cf6
#
_entry.id   99adef059ac5e231c7f2494cfcd61cf6
#
_cell.length_a   1.000
_cell.length_b   1.000
_cell.length_c   1.000
_cell.angle_alpha   90.00
_cell.angle_beta   90.00
_cell.angle_gamma   90.00
#
_symmetry.space_group_name_H-M   'P 1'
#
loop_
_entity.id
_entity.type
_entity.pdbx_description
1 polymer ?
#
loop_
_entity_poly.entity_id
_entity_poly.type
_entity_poly.pdbx_seq_one_letter_code
_entity_poly.pdbx_strand_id
1 'polypeptide(L)'
;IRVSLTEEPEAEIPVAKSIVQRYINRDSHANIEKVTKNPIKPFSYSKRHTTKILNIGGNNVPIVLANFSLKTNITQASLFSIGYKYSFALDKWSLSDLACDYIYLGNKTINFSPPGNLGLIYNHKTWLNTHQQVNSYPLFQIEEYLSTNKKSKKINFVKIQLKDLTNPVISKIKKDPKLVLIIETSNKHGMAEQRRFFIKLINNECNHPVIISRDYLFDKMDDIRINSSIDFGGLLTDGLGDGVFLKSNKHIATNQINQISFGILQGTRTRIS
;
A
#
# COMPACT_ATOMS: atom_id res chain seq x y z
N ILE A 1 20.27 -13.84 14.69
CA ILE A 1 19.41 -13.90 13.47
C ILE A 1 20.13 -14.82 12.49
N ARG A 2 19.42 -15.82 11.99
CA ARG A 2 19.89 -16.66 10.88
C ARG A 2 19.17 -16.19 9.62
N VAL A 3 19.94 -15.80 8.62
CA VAL A 3 19.47 -15.60 7.26
C VAL A 3 20.02 -16.76 6.46
N SER A 4 19.19 -17.49 5.74
CA SER A 4 19.61 -18.56 4.85
C SER A 4 19.05 -18.24 3.47
N LEU A 5 19.91 -17.82 2.58
CA LEU A 5 19.63 -17.65 1.17
C LEU A 5 20.24 -18.87 0.43
N THR A 6 19.83 -19.10 -0.79
CA THR A 6 20.47 -20.06 -1.69
C THR A 6 21.68 -19.46 -2.41
N GLU A 7 22.17 -18.33 -1.90
CA GLU A 7 23.23 -17.52 -2.47
C GLU A 7 24.51 -17.64 -1.65
N GLU A 8 25.60 -17.11 -2.19
CA GLU A 8 26.91 -17.12 -1.54
C GLU A 8 26.91 -16.28 -0.26
N PRO A 9 27.76 -16.62 0.74
CA PRO A 9 27.83 -15.92 2.04
C PRO A 9 28.04 -14.41 1.91
N GLU A 10 28.70 -13.96 0.87
CA GLU A 10 28.94 -12.56 0.55
C GLU A 10 27.65 -11.78 0.30
N ALA A 11 26.61 -12.44 -0.20
CA ALA A 11 25.27 -11.85 -0.38
C ALA A 11 24.44 -11.93 0.90
N GLU A 12 24.56 -13.02 1.68
CA GLU A 12 23.79 -13.23 2.92
C GLU A 12 24.23 -12.29 4.06
N ILE A 13 25.52 -12.10 4.25
CA ILE A 13 26.08 -11.33 5.38
C ILE A 13 25.61 -9.87 5.38
N PRO A 14 25.64 -9.11 4.27
CA PRO A 14 25.11 -7.75 4.23
C PRO A 14 23.62 -7.65 4.56
N VAL A 15 22.80 -8.58 4.08
CA VAL A 15 21.36 -8.62 4.36
C VAL A 15 21.13 -8.89 5.85
N ALA A 16 21.79 -9.90 6.44
CA ALA A 16 21.68 -10.22 7.85
C ALA A 16 22.10 -9.02 8.72
N LYS A 17 23.20 -8.35 8.38
CA LYS A 17 23.67 -7.14 9.05
C LYS A 17 22.65 -6.01 9.00
N SER A 18 22.05 -5.75 7.84
CA SER A 18 21.05 -4.71 7.66
C SER A 18 19.78 -4.97 8.48
N ILE A 19 19.34 -6.25 8.55
CA ILE A 19 18.21 -6.66 9.39
C ILE A 19 18.52 -6.43 10.87
N VAL A 20 19.71 -6.82 11.34
CA VAL A 20 20.11 -6.61 12.73
C VAL A 20 20.18 -5.13 13.06
N GLN A 21 20.81 -4.31 12.20
CA GLN A 21 20.96 -2.87 12.42
C GLN A 21 19.61 -2.14 12.51
N ARG A 22 18.60 -2.60 11.80
CA ARG A 22 17.25 -2.04 11.88
C ARG A 22 16.67 -2.09 13.30
N TYR A 23 17.04 -3.11 14.08
CA TYR A 23 16.51 -3.34 15.43
C TYR A 23 17.45 -2.94 16.55
N ILE A 24 18.66 -2.48 16.24
CA ILE A 24 19.56 -1.86 17.23
C ILE A 24 18.92 -0.56 17.71
N ASN A 25 19.01 -0.27 19.01
CA ASN A 25 18.43 0.92 19.65
C ASN A 25 16.90 1.02 19.49
N ARG A 26 16.20 -0.10 19.58
CA ARG A 26 14.74 -0.18 19.46
C ARG A 26 14.00 0.71 20.45
N ASP A 27 14.60 0.95 21.63
CA ASP A 27 14.03 1.82 22.67
C ASP A 27 13.91 3.29 22.24
N SER A 28 14.63 3.70 21.19
CA SER A 28 14.49 5.02 20.57
C SER A 28 13.28 5.16 19.64
N HIS A 29 12.58 4.06 19.35
CA HIS A 29 11.38 4.08 18.53
C HIS A 29 10.18 4.57 19.34
N ALA A 30 9.23 5.23 18.67
CA ALA A 30 8.00 5.66 19.32
C ALA A 30 7.26 4.47 19.95
N ASN A 31 6.76 4.67 21.16
CA ASN A 31 6.04 3.64 21.89
C ASN A 31 4.73 3.27 21.18
N ILE A 32 4.44 1.97 21.18
CA ILE A 32 3.22 1.41 20.61
C ILE A 32 2.36 0.89 21.75
N GLU A 33 1.09 1.25 21.75
CA GLU A 33 0.11 0.79 22.72
C GLU A 33 0.10 -0.74 22.82
N LYS A 34 0.16 -1.28 24.06
CA LYS A 34 0.15 -2.72 24.31
C LYS A 34 -1.12 -3.39 23.79
N VAL A 35 -0.96 -4.61 23.29
CA VAL A 35 -2.08 -5.45 22.87
C VAL A 35 -2.61 -6.20 24.08
N THR A 36 -3.89 -6.00 24.43
CA THR A 36 -4.56 -6.74 25.50
C THR A 36 -5.17 -8.05 25.00
N LYS A 37 -5.71 -8.06 23.77
CA LYS A 37 -6.27 -9.25 23.12
C LYS A 37 -5.68 -9.35 21.71
N ASN A 38 -4.87 -10.39 21.48
CA ASN A 38 -4.28 -10.67 20.17
C ASN A 38 -5.13 -11.71 19.41
N PRO A 39 -5.82 -11.33 18.33
CA PRO A 39 -6.63 -12.24 17.54
C PRO A 39 -5.80 -13.04 16.51
N ILE A 40 -4.52 -12.66 16.30
CA ILE A 40 -3.65 -13.25 15.28
C ILE A 40 -3.00 -14.51 15.87
N LYS A 41 -3.14 -15.63 15.16
CA LYS A 41 -2.51 -16.91 15.52
C LYS A 41 -1.23 -17.07 14.69
N PRO A 42 -0.03 -16.92 15.26
CA PRO A 42 1.23 -16.89 14.48
C PRO A 42 1.59 -18.23 13.83
N PHE A 43 1.01 -19.35 14.30
CA PHE A 43 1.25 -20.70 13.78
C PHE A 43 0.17 -21.21 12.84
N SER A 44 -0.83 -20.38 12.51
CA SER A 44 -1.93 -20.77 11.62
C SER A 44 -2.28 -19.59 10.72
N TYR A 45 -1.88 -19.67 9.46
CA TYR A 45 -2.23 -18.63 8.48
C TYR A 45 -3.75 -18.54 8.32
N SER A 46 -4.25 -17.33 8.47
CA SER A 46 -5.64 -16.99 8.15
C SER A 46 -5.69 -15.58 7.59
N LYS A 47 -6.09 -15.46 6.33
CA LYS A 47 -6.30 -14.13 5.74
C LYS A 47 -7.39 -13.41 6.52
N ARG A 48 -7.13 -12.16 6.92
CA ARG A 48 -8.12 -11.29 7.56
C ARG A 48 -9.36 -11.17 6.67
N HIS A 49 -10.53 -11.42 7.23
CA HIS A 49 -11.79 -11.21 6.53
C HIS A 49 -11.99 -9.71 6.26
N THR A 50 -12.23 -9.36 4.99
CA THR A 50 -12.49 -7.98 4.56
C THR A 50 -13.64 -7.93 3.56
N THR A 51 -14.35 -6.81 3.52
CA THR A 51 -15.40 -6.55 2.54
C THR A 51 -14.77 -6.37 1.15
N LYS A 52 -15.35 -6.98 0.12
CA LYS A 52 -14.92 -6.76 -1.27
C LYS A 52 -15.42 -5.40 -1.75
N ILE A 53 -14.51 -4.56 -2.24
CA ILE A 53 -14.80 -3.26 -2.87
C ILE A 53 -14.06 -3.22 -4.21
N LEU A 54 -14.79 -3.32 -5.32
CA LEU A 54 -14.22 -3.51 -6.66
C LEU A 54 -13.27 -4.73 -6.68
N ASN A 55 -11.99 -4.49 -6.98
CA ASN A 55 -10.93 -5.51 -6.98
C ASN A 55 -10.09 -5.53 -5.68
N ILE A 56 -10.52 -4.86 -4.61
CA ILE A 56 -9.80 -4.79 -3.33
C ILE A 56 -10.57 -5.55 -2.25
N GLY A 57 -9.87 -6.29 -1.40
CA GLY A 57 -10.45 -7.02 -0.27
C GLY A 57 -11.23 -8.27 -0.66
N GLY A 58 -11.90 -8.88 0.28
CA GLY A 58 -12.55 -10.18 0.12
C GLY A 58 -11.55 -11.27 -0.29
N ASN A 59 -11.92 -12.05 -1.31
CA ASN A 59 -11.08 -13.12 -1.87
C ASN A 59 -10.10 -12.60 -2.96
N ASN A 60 -10.09 -11.30 -3.26
CA ASN A 60 -9.15 -10.77 -4.23
C ASN A 60 -7.71 -10.85 -3.70
N VAL A 61 -6.75 -10.95 -4.62
CA VAL A 61 -5.33 -10.82 -4.30
C VAL A 61 -5.02 -9.38 -3.87
N PRO A 62 -4.01 -9.14 -3.02
CA PRO A 62 -3.60 -7.79 -2.66
C PRO A 62 -3.19 -6.97 -3.87
N ILE A 63 -3.63 -5.71 -3.91
CA ILE A 63 -3.35 -4.79 -5.01
C ILE A 63 -1.98 -4.13 -4.86
N VAL A 64 -1.43 -3.64 -5.99
CA VAL A 64 -0.26 -2.75 -6.01
C VAL A 64 -0.72 -1.34 -6.40
N LEU A 65 -0.40 -0.37 -5.54
CA LEU A 65 -0.62 1.05 -5.76
C LEU A 65 0.74 1.74 -6.01
N ALA A 66 0.91 2.34 -7.19
CA ALA A 66 2.14 3.05 -7.54
C ALA A 66 2.02 4.56 -7.30
N ASN A 67 3.13 5.20 -6.88
CA ASN A 67 3.17 6.64 -6.63
C ASN A 67 3.64 7.41 -7.86
N PHE A 68 2.75 8.21 -8.46
CA PHE A 68 3.04 9.12 -9.56
C PHE A 68 2.98 10.61 -9.15
N SER A 69 2.66 10.90 -7.89
CA SER A 69 2.52 12.28 -7.43
C SER A 69 3.81 13.11 -7.50
N LEU A 70 4.97 12.44 -7.52
CA LEU A 70 6.28 13.10 -7.62
C LEU A 70 6.77 13.31 -9.06
N LYS A 71 6.13 12.69 -10.07
CA LYS A 71 6.53 12.85 -11.48
C LYS A 71 6.21 14.27 -11.96
N THR A 72 7.13 14.90 -12.66
CA THR A 72 6.93 16.25 -13.22
C THR A 72 5.97 16.23 -14.39
N ASN A 73 6.09 15.24 -15.27
CA ASN A 73 5.24 15.05 -16.43
C ASN A 73 4.76 13.59 -16.49
N ILE A 74 3.48 13.37 -16.75
CA ILE A 74 2.86 12.05 -16.84
C ILE A 74 2.30 11.89 -18.25
N THR A 75 2.91 10.99 -19.02
CA THR A 75 2.51 10.65 -20.39
C THR A 75 2.14 9.17 -20.46
N GLN A 76 1.61 8.73 -21.60
CA GLN A 76 1.36 7.30 -21.86
C GLN A 76 2.62 6.46 -21.65
N ALA A 77 3.79 6.94 -22.09
CA ALA A 77 5.07 6.26 -21.90
C ALA A 77 5.45 6.11 -20.42
N SER A 78 5.00 7.01 -19.54
CA SER A 78 5.25 6.92 -18.11
C SER A 78 4.67 5.65 -17.48
N LEU A 79 3.59 5.12 -18.04
CA LEU A 79 2.92 3.91 -17.55
C LEU A 79 3.71 2.63 -17.84
N PHE A 80 4.73 2.69 -18.73
CA PHE A 80 5.63 1.56 -18.95
C PHE A 80 6.35 1.14 -17.67
N SER A 81 6.69 2.10 -16.83
CA SER A 81 7.35 1.85 -15.54
C SER A 81 6.52 1.04 -14.55
N ILE A 82 5.23 0.87 -14.81
CA ILE A 82 4.27 0.14 -13.95
C ILE A 82 3.52 -0.95 -14.71
N GLY A 83 4.11 -1.45 -15.80
CA GLY A 83 3.64 -2.64 -16.48
C GLY A 83 2.64 -2.40 -17.62
N TYR A 84 2.45 -1.18 -18.11
CA TYR A 84 1.57 -0.88 -19.23
C TYR A 84 2.34 -0.36 -20.44
N LYS A 85 2.08 -0.91 -21.61
CA LYS A 85 2.65 -0.47 -22.89
C LYS A 85 1.55 -0.04 -23.84
N TYR A 86 1.60 1.20 -24.30
CA TYR A 86 0.69 1.71 -25.31
C TYR A 86 1.27 1.52 -26.71
N SER A 87 0.47 0.99 -27.64
CA SER A 87 0.78 0.88 -29.04
C SER A 87 0.03 1.94 -29.81
N PHE A 88 0.73 2.93 -30.35
CA PHE A 88 0.13 3.99 -31.18
C PHE A 88 -0.46 3.43 -32.47
N ALA A 89 0.16 2.41 -33.08
CA ALA A 89 -0.30 1.82 -34.31
C ALA A 89 -1.64 1.07 -34.17
N LEU A 90 -1.90 0.52 -32.99
CA LEU A 90 -3.10 -0.29 -32.71
C LEU A 90 -4.11 0.46 -31.82
N ASP A 91 -3.77 1.64 -31.35
CA ASP A 91 -4.53 2.41 -30.34
C ASP A 91 -4.94 1.52 -29.13
N LYS A 92 -3.99 0.72 -28.62
CA LYS A 92 -4.25 -0.28 -27.59
C LYS A 92 -3.19 -0.29 -26.50
N TRP A 93 -3.65 -0.57 -25.30
CA TRP A 93 -2.81 -0.90 -24.16
C TRP A 93 -2.56 -2.41 -24.06
N SER A 94 -1.33 -2.81 -23.81
CA SER A 94 -0.96 -4.14 -23.37
C SER A 94 -0.43 -4.11 -21.94
N LEU A 95 -0.62 -5.20 -21.21
CA LEU A 95 -0.26 -5.35 -19.82
C LEU A 95 0.83 -6.40 -19.68
N SER A 96 1.75 -6.17 -18.74
CA SER A 96 2.66 -7.20 -18.25
C SER A 96 2.13 -7.77 -16.92
N ASP A 97 2.76 -8.86 -16.45
CA ASP A 97 2.44 -9.46 -15.14
C ASP A 97 2.68 -8.52 -13.95
N LEU A 98 3.49 -7.47 -14.17
CA LEU A 98 3.77 -6.43 -13.18
C LEU A 98 2.91 -5.17 -13.38
N ALA A 99 1.76 -5.28 -14.06
CA ALA A 99 0.84 -4.17 -14.22
C ALA A 99 0.16 -3.84 -12.89
N CYS A 100 0.43 -2.64 -12.35
CA CYS A 100 -0.17 -2.23 -11.08
C CYS A 100 -1.67 -1.93 -11.23
N ASP A 101 -2.40 -2.05 -10.12
CA ASP A 101 -3.87 -1.93 -10.12
C ASP A 101 -4.32 -0.48 -10.04
N TYR A 102 -3.56 0.36 -9.35
CA TYR A 102 -3.87 1.78 -9.15
C TYR A 102 -2.61 2.64 -9.22
N ILE A 103 -2.80 3.91 -9.62
CA ILE A 103 -1.77 4.95 -9.47
C ILE A 103 -2.29 6.10 -8.61
N TYR A 104 -1.44 6.59 -7.71
CA TYR A 104 -1.69 7.80 -6.95
C TYR A 104 -1.05 9.00 -7.66
N LEU A 105 -1.91 9.92 -8.12
CA LEU A 105 -1.56 11.12 -8.88
C LEU A 105 -1.44 12.37 -8.01
N GLY A 106 -2.00 12.33 -6.80
CA GLY A 106 -2.03 13.48 -5.91
C GLY A 106 -2.86 14.62 -6.51
N ASN A 107 -2.20 15.76 -6.78
CA ASN A 107 -2.82 16.93 -7.38
C ASN A 107 -2.57 17.05 -8.91
N LYS A 108 -1.96 16.04 -9.51
CA LYS A 108 -1.65 16.04 -10.94
C LYS A 108 -2.79 15.41 -11.73
N THR A 109 -2.96 15.85 -12.97
CA THR A 109 -3.94 15.31 -13.90
C THR A 109 -3.24 14.69 -15.10
N ILE A 110 -3.91 13.78 -15.80
CA ILE A 110 -3.48 13.21 -17.07
C ILE A 110 -4.41 13.67 -18.17
N ASN A 111 -3.86 13.88 -19.36
CA ASN A 111 -4.57 14.38 -20.55
C ASN A 111 -4.72 13.31 -21.65
N PHE A 112 -4.60 12.03 -21.28
CA PHE A 112 -4.77 10.89 -22.19
C PHE A 112 -5.71 9.86 -21.55
N SER A 113 -6.25 8.96 -22.38
CA SER A 113 -7.10 7.85 -21.91
C SER A 113 -6.22 6.75 -21.30
N PRO A 114 -6.32 6.48 -19.98
CA PRO A 114 -5.56 5.43 -19.33
C PRO A 114 -6.11 4.05 -19.69
N PRO A 115 -5.35 2.95 -19.40
CA PRO A 115 -5.87 1.59 -19.50
C PRO A 115 -7.17 1.43 -18.69
N GLY A 116 -8.16 0.73 -19.24
CA GLY A 116 -9.48 0.61 -18.62
C GLY A 116 -9.51 -0.13 -17.28
N ASN A 117 -8.47 -0.91 -16.96
CA ASN A 117 -8.30 -1.62 -15.69
C ASN A 117 -7.43 -0.87 -14.67
N LEU A 118 -6.81 0.26 -15.05
CA LEU A 118 -6.00 1.08 -14.15
C LEU A 118 -6.88 2.09 -13.38
N GLY A 119 -6.86 2.00 -12.05
CA GLY A 119 -7.52 2.98 -11.19
C GLY A 119 -6.66 4.22 -10.95
N LEU A 120 -7.28 5.40 -11.02
CA LEU A 120 -6.63 6.69 -10.81
C LEU A 120 -7.04 7.25 -9.45
N ILE A 121 -6.08 7.53 -8.59
CA ILE A 121 -6.34 8.09 -7.26
C ILE A 121 -5.80 9.52 -7.20
N TYR A 122 -6.69 10.46 -6.92
CA TYR A 122 -6.41 11.88 -6.78
C TYR A 122 -6.65 12.33 -5.34
N ASN A 123 -5.96 13.35 -4.88
CA ASN A 123 -6.40 14.07 -3.68
C ASN A 123 -7.84 14.54 -3.87
N HIS A 124 -8.65 14.49 -2.83
CA HIS A 124 -10.09 14.75 -2.91
C HIS A 124 -10.44 16.07 -3.63
N LYS A 125 -9.73 17.15 -3.30
CA LYS A 125 -9.94 18.46 -3.95
C LYS A 125 -9.69 18.42 -5.46
N THR A 126 -8.66 17.70 -5.90
CA THR A 126 -8.36 17.51 -7.33
C THR A 126 -9.39 16.60 -7.98
N TRP A 127 -9.77 15.50 -7.31
CA TRP A 127 -10.79 14.59 -7.82
C TRP A 127 -12.12 15.29 -8.10
N LEU A 128 -12.55 16.22 -7.25
CA LEU A 128 -13.77 17.00 -7.49
C LEU A 128 -13.74 17.77 -8.82
N ASN A 129 -12.56 18.16 -9.30
CA ASN A 129 -12.35 18.85 -10.56
C ASN A 129 -12.16 17.91 -11.76
N THR A 130 -11.88 16.63 -11.52
CA THR A 130 -11.58 15.62 -12.55
C THR A 130 -12.57 14.45 -12.56
N HIS A 131 -13.70 14.58 -11.89
CA HIS A 131 -14.69 13.54 -11.63
C HIS A 131 -15.31 12.89 -12.89
N GLN A 132 -15.08 13.45 -14.05
CA GLN A 132 -15.55 12.89 -15.31
C GLN A 132 -14.65 11.78 -15.89
N GLN A 133 -13.45 11.59 -15.33
CA GLN A 133 -12.58 10.51 -15.77
C GLN A 133 -13.08 9.15 -15.26
N VAL A 134 -13.15 8.19 -16.16
CA VAL A 134 -13.50 6.81 -15.83
C VAL A 134 -12.44 6.23 -14.88
N ASN A 135 -12.86 5.45 -13.88
CA ASN A 135 -11.98 4.83 -12.88
C ASN A 135 -11.15 5.83 -12.04
N SER A 136 -11.66 7.04 -11.83
CA SER A 136 -11.04 8.02 -10.93
C SER A 136 -11.70 7.99 -9.54
N TYR A 137 -10.85 8.09 -8.49
CA TYR A 137 -11.28 7.94 -7.10
C TYR A 137 -10.60 8.96 -6.19
N PRO A 138 -11.32 9.44 -5.14
CA PRO A 138 -10.77 10.40 -4.20
C PRO A 138 -9.90 9.72 -3.13
N LEU A 139 -8.85 10.41 -2.72
CA LEU A 139 -8.07 10.14 -1.52
C LEU A 139 -8.25 11.27 -0.53
N PHE A 140 -8.65 10.93 0.68
CA PHE A 140 -8.89 11.85 1.78
C PHE A 140 -7.86 11.69 2.89
N GLN A 141 -7.61 12.74 3.63
CA GLN A 141 -7.16 12.63 5.02
C GLN A 141 -8.37 12.26 5.89
N ILE A 142 -8.15 11.63 7.04
CA ILE A 142 -9.27 11.13 7.86
C ILE A 142 -10.21 12.26 8.31
N GLU A 143 -9.68 13.41 8.69
CA GLU A 143 -10.47 14.57 9.12
C GLU A 143 -11.34 15.10 7.99
N GLU A 144 -10.77 15.21 6.78
CA GLU A 144 -11.49 15.63 5.58
C GLU A 144 -12.61 14.64 5.23
N TYR A 145 -12.32 13.34 5.31
CA TYR A 145 -13.31 12.30 5.06
C TYR A 145 -14.49 12.35 6.02
N LEU A 146 -14.22 12.62 7.30
CA LEU A 146 -15.25 12.69 8.34
C LEU A 146 -16.14 13.95 8.25
N SER A 147 -15.65 15.01 7.63
CA SER A 147 -16.34 16.31 7.54
C SER A 147 -17.07 16.54 6.21
N THR A 148 -16.71 15.81 5.13
CA THR A 148 -17.29 16.04 3.80
C THR A 148 -18.43 15.09 3.47
N ASN A 149 -19.43 15.62 2.72
CA ASN A 149 -20.48 14.81 2.10
C ASN A 149 -20.18 14.50 0.61
N LYS A 150 -19.15 15.13 0.01
CA LYS A 150 -18.76 14.93 -1.38
C LYS A 150 -17.85 13.72 -1.52
N LYS A 151 -18.44 12.53 -1.58
CA LYS A 151 -17.74 11.22 -1.66
C LYS A 151 -18.05 10.50 -2.97
N SER A 152 -17.16 9.62 -3.38
CA SER A 152 -17.40 8.74 -4.53
C SER A 152 -18.47 7.70 -4.19
N LYS A 153 -19.33 7.43 -5.17
CA LYS A 153 -20.35 6.36 -5.07
C LYS A 153 -19.76 4.96 -5.27
N LYS A 154 -18.50 4.84 -5.73
CA LYS A 154 -17.84 3.55 -6.02
C LYS A 154 -16.86 3.16 -4.93
N ILE A 155 -15.84 3.98 -4.66
CA ILE A 155 -14.78 3.72 -3.69
C ILE A 155 -14.18 5.03 -3.18
N ASN A 156 -13.86 5.07 -1.90
CA ASN A 156 -13.21 6.18 -1.22
C ASN A 156 -11.95 5.67 -0.53
N PHE A 157 -10.80 6.25 -0.85
CA PHE A 157 -9.54 5.94 -0.17
C PHE A 157 -9.33 6.95 0.96
N VAL A 158 -8.94 6.45 2.14
CA VAL A 158 -8.68 7.31 3.31
C VAL A 158 -7.35 6.95 3.94
N LYS A 159 -6.47 7.95 4.04
CA LYS A 159 -5.22 7.85 4.81
C LYS A 159 -5.52 7.97 6.29
N ILE A 160 -4.95 7.05 7.07
CA ILE A 160 -5.18 6.96 8.50
C ILE A 160 -3.95 6.40 9.22
N GLN A 161 -3.72 6.87 10.44
CA GLN A 161 -2.67 6.36 11.32
C GLN A 161 -3.29 5.67 12.55
N LEU A 162 -2.48 4.90 13.29
CA LEU A 162 -2.96 4.23 14.50
C LEU A 162 -3.57 5.20 15.52
N LYS A 163 -2.96 6.37 15.71
CA LYS A 163 -3.43 7.41 16.63
C LYS A 163 -4.85 7.93 16.30
N ASP A 164 -5.20 7.93 15.00
CA ASP A 164 -6.48 8.44 14.52
C ASP A 164 -7.61 7.42 14.69
N LEU A 165 -7.26 6.15 14.89
CA LEU A 165 -8.22 5.04 15.00
C LEU A 165 -8.86 4.99 16.39
N THR A 166 -9.58 6.05 16.75
CA THR A 166 -10.37 6.13 17.99
C THR A 166 -11.73 5.42 17.84
N ASN A 167 -12.39 5.08 18.96
CA ASN A 167 -13.70 4.43 18.91
C ASN A 167 -14.77 5.24 18.14
N PRO A 168 -14.86 6.57 18.29
CA PRO A 168 -15.76 7.39 17.49
C PRO A 168 -15.45 7.33 15.98
N VAL A 169 -14.16 7.32 15.59
CA VAL A 169 -13.75 7.19 14.20
C VAL A 169 -14.12 5.82 13.66
N ILE A 170 -13.83 4.74 14.40
CA ILE A 170 -14.22 3.36 14.01
C ILE A 170 -15.72 3.28 13.77
N SER A 171 -16.53 3.82 14.67
CA SER A 171 -17.99 3.80 14.55
C SER A 171 -18.50 4.56 13.32
N LYS A 172 -17.81 5.63 12.92
CA LYS A 172 -18.15 6.40 11.70
C LYS A 172 -17.74 5.68 10.42
N ILE A 173 -16.50 5.17 10.36
CA ILE A 173 -15.99 4.49 9.16
C ILE A 173 -16.76 3.19 8.88
N LYS A 174 -17.14 2.43 9.89
CA LYS A 174 -17.94 1.20 9.74
C LYS A 174 -19.24 1.39 8.96
N LYS A 175 -19.77 2.61 8.92
CA LYS A 175 -21.03 2.92 8.22
C LYS A 175 -20.88 3.07 6.70
N ASP A 176 -19.66 3.25 6.17
CA ASP A 176 -19.43 3.40 4.74
C ASP A 176 -18.86 2.11 4.12
N PRO A 177 -19.68 1.31 3.41
CA PRO A 177 -19.22 0.07 2.80
C PRO A 177 -18.29 0.26 1.61
N LYS A 178 -17.99 1.51 1.20
CA LYS A 178 -17.18 1.85 0.03
C LYS A 178 -15.81 2.41 0.41
N LEU A 179 -15.42 2.26 1.67
CA LEU A 179 -14.20 2.80 2.23
C LEU A 179 -13.05 1.80 2.14
N VAL A 180 -11.92 2.21 1.58
CA VAL A 180 -10.63 1.53 1.64
C VAL A 180 -9.67 2.37 2.47
N LEU A 181 -9.08 1.77 3.49
CA LEU A 181 -8.11 2.44 4.35
C LEU A 181 -6.70 2.32 3.77
N ILE A 182 -5.93 3.40 3.82
CA ILE A 182 -4.48 3.40 3.54
C ILE A 182 -3.79 3.72 4.86
N ILE A 183 -3.21 2.70 5.48
CA ILE A 183 -2.52 2.88 6.75
C ILE A 183 -1.12 3.43 6.54
N GLU A 184 -0.83 4.57 7.14
CA GLU A 184 0.49 5.21 7.14
C GLU A 184 1.09 5.23 8.55
N THR A 185 2.41 5.25 8.63
CA THR A 185 3.16 5.46 9.87
C THR A 185 4.51 6.10 9.59
N SER A 186 4.92 7.02 10.46
CA SER A 186 6.27 7.57 10.51
C SER A 186 7.18 6.84 11.52
N ASN A 187 6.65 5.86 12.25
CA ASN A 187 7.42 5.09 13.21
C ASN A 187 8.48 4.25 12.48
N LYS A 188 9.72 4.30 12.94
CA LYS A 188 10.80 3.42 12.44
C LYS A 188 10.45 1.95 12.65
N HIS A 189 9.71 1.61 13.71
CA HIS A 189 9.17 0.27 13.97
C HIS A 189 7.79 0.09 13.32
N GLY A 190 7.73 0.37 12.03
CA GLY A 190 6.47 0.53 11.28
C GLY A 190 5.61 -0.71 11.23
N MET A 191 6.20 -1.88 11.02
CA MET A 191 5.46 -3.15 10.98
C MET A 191 4.70 -3.39 12.29
N ALA A 192 5.32 -3.15 13.45
CA ALA A 192 4.68 -3.37 14.74
C ALA A 192 3.52 -2.40 14.99
N GLU A 193 3.67 -1.12 14.63
CA GLU A 193 2.60 -0.13 14.74
C GLU A 193 1.43 -0.44 13.80
N GLN A 194 1.73 -0.81 12.55
CA GLN A 194 0.70 -1.20 11.59
C GLN A 194 0.01 -2.50 11.97
N ARG A 195 0.73 -3.48 12.57
CA ARG A 195 0.13 -4.68 13.16
C ARG A 195 -0.85 -4.31 14.27
N ARG A 196 -0.49 -3.38 15.14
CA ARG A 196 -1.36 -2.89 16.21
C ARG A 196 -2.65 -2.26 15.66
N PHE A 197 -2.54 -1.54 14.54
CA PHE A 197 -3.70 -1.02 13.82
C PHE A 197 -4.65 -2.14 13.36
N PHE A 198 -4.11 -3.18 12.71
CA PHE A 198 -4.91 -4.32 12.27
C PHE A 198 -5.60 -5.05 13.43
N ILE A 199 -4.88 -5.27 14.54
CA ILE A 199 -5.45 -5.87 15.75
C ILE A 199 -6.63 -5.04 16.25
N LYS A 200 -6.50 -3.70 16.26
CA LYS A 200 -7.58 -2.81 16.68
C LYS A 200 -8.79 -2.89 15.75
N LEU A 201 -8.59 -3.00 14.42
CA LEU A 201 -9.68 -3.22 13.48
C LEU A 201 -10.39 -4.57 13.72
N ILE A 202 -9.63 -5.66 13.90
CA ILE A 202 -10.18 -7.00 14.11
C ILE A 202 -10.99 -7.02 15.42
N ASN A 203 -10.43 -6.51 16.51
CA ASN A 203 -11.09 -6.48 17.81
C ASN A 203 -12.36 -5.61 17.82
N ASN A 204 -12.50 -4.71 16.86
CA ASN A 204 -13.70 -3.89 16.66
C ASN A 204 -14.58 -4.38 15.50
N GLU A 205 -14.33 -5.55 14.92
CA GLU A 205 -15.11 -6.10 13.81
C GLU A 205 -15.22 -5.11 12.62
N CYS A 206 -14.14 -4.40 12.35
CA CYS A 206 -14.07 -3.44 11.25
C CYS A 206 -13.44 -4.12 10.03
N ASN A 207 -14.27 -4.49 9.06
CA ASN A 207 -13.89 -5.34 7.93
C ASN A 207 -13.53 -4.57 6.65
N HIS A 208 -13.19 -3.28 6.76
CA HIS A 208 -12.71 -2.51 5.60
C HIS A 208 -11.40 -3.07 5.06
N PRO A 209 -11.22 -3.10 3.72
CA PRO A 209 -9.94 -3.38 3.12
C PRO A 209 -8.89 -2.35 3.53
N VAL A 210 -7.65 -2.81 3.69
CA VAL A 210 -6.53 -1.98 4.12
C VAL A 210 -5.35 -2.15 3.19
N ILE A 211 -4.88 -1.05 2.62
CA ILE A 211 -3.62 -0.95 1.88
C ILE A 211 -2.54 -0.53 2.87
N ILE A 212 -1.48 -1.33 2.95
CA ILE A 212 -0.33 -1.01 3.77
C ILE A 212 0.54 0.01 3.03
N SER A 213 0.83 1.16 3.65
CA SER A 213 1.67 2.19 3.06
C SER A 213 2.94 2.42 3.87
N ARG A 214 4.08 2.48 3.18
CA ARG A 214 5.37 2.89 3.75
C ARG A 214 6.05 3.88 2.82
N ASP A 215 6.77 4.82 3.42
CA ASP A 215 7.56 5.82 2.73
C ASP A 215 9.01 5.71 3.20
N TYR A 216 9.93 5.47 2.26
CA TYR A 216 11.34 5.32 2.55
C TYR A 216 12.14 6.39 1.80
N LEU A 217 12.87 7.20 2.54
CA LEU A 217 13.73 8.24 1.99
C LEU A 217 15.18 7.74 1.79
N PHE A 218 15.38 6.44 1.63
CA PHE A 218 16.69 5.87 1.35
C PHE A 218 17.12 6.16 -0.08
N ASP A 219 18.42 6.35 -0.27
CA ASP A 219 19.02 6.55 -1.59
C ASP A 219 19.44 5.22 -2.25
N LYS A 220 19.65 4.18 -1.43
CA LYS A 220 20.03 2.85 -1.90
C LYS A 220 18.82 1.95 -2.07
N MET A 221 18.76 1.29 -3.21
CA MET A 221 17.67 0.35 -3.55
C MET A 221 17.61 -0.83 -2.58
N ASP A 222 18.75 -1.36 -2.16
CA ASP A 222 18.80 -2.51 -1.24
C ASP A 222 18.24 -2.17 0.13
N ASP A 223 18.45 -0.96 0.61
CA ASP A 223 17.84 -0.50 1.87
C ASP A 223 16.32 -0.43 1.75
N ILE A 224 15.80 0.05 0.61
CA ILE A 224 14.36 0.05 0.35
C ILE A 224 13.83 -1.39 0.27
N ARG A 225 14.51 -2.28 -0.46
CA ARG A 225 14.12 -3.67 -0.62
C ARG A 225 14.06 -4.39 0.73
N ILE A 226 15.13 -4.31 1.54
CA ILE A 226 15.19 -4.98 2.85
C ILE A 226 14.14 -4.42 3.80
N ASN A 227 14.07 -3.09 3.94
CA ASN A 227 13.15 -2.48 4.90
C ASN A 227 11.68 -2.68 4.51
N SER A 228 11.33 -2.58 3.22
CA SER A 228 9.97 -2.83 2.75
C SER A 228 9.58 -4.31 2.88
N SER A 229 10.50 -5.24 2.60
CA SER A 229 10.25 -6.67 2.78
C SER A 229 9.97 -7.02 4.25
N ILE A 230 10.66 -6.39 5.20
CA ILE A 230 10.39 -6.56 6.63
C ILE A 230 9.00 -6.01 6.99
N ASP A 231 8.70 -4.76 6.59
CA ASP A 231 7.48 -4.08 7.02
C ASP A 231 6.23 -4.68 6.37
N PHE A 232 6.23 -4.88 5.06
CA PHE A 232 5.09 -5.47 4.35
C PHE A 232 5.03 -6.99 4.54
N GLY A 233 6.17 -7.68 4.39
CA GLY A 233 6.24 -9.14 4.46
C GLY A 233 5.76 -9.68 5.79
N GLY A 234 6.17 -9.06 6.90
CA GLY A 234 5.75 -9.46 8.25
C GLY A 234 4.24 -9.31 8.50
N LEU A 235 3.55 -8.41 7.79
CA LEU A 235 2.10 -8.25 7.88
C LEU A 235 1.37 -9.21 6.93
N LEU A 236 1.84 -9.32 5.70
CA LEU A 236 1.23 -10.16 4.66
C LEU A 236 1.30 -11.65 5.02
N THR A 237 2.40 -12.12 5.62
CA THR A 237 2.54 -13.51 6.10
C THR A 237 1.59 -13.85 7.25
N ASP A 238 1.10 -12.84 7.98
CA ASP A 238 0.03 -13.01 8.98
C ASP A 238 -1.39 -12.84 8.40
N GLY A 239 -1.52 -12.77 7.09
CA GLY A 239 -2.82 -12.56 6.42
C GLY A 239 -3.37 -11.14 6.54
N LEU A 240 -2.54 -10.16 6.85
CA LEU A 240 -2.93 -8.75 7.02
C LEU A 240 -2.59 -7.93 5.77
N GLY A 241 -3.54 -7.12 5.33
CA GLY A 241 -3.40 -6.22 4.18
C GLY A 241 -4.02 -6.73 2.89
N ASP A 242 -4.68 -5.82 2.20
CA ASP A 242 -5.38 -6.05 0.92
C ASP A 242 -4.66 -5.32 -0.23
N GLY A 243 -3.50 -4.76 0.04
CA GLY A 243 -2.64 -4.10 -0.95
C GLY A 243 -1.42 -3.46 -0.32
N VAL A 244 -0.50 -3.05 -1.18
CA VAL A 244 0.76 -2.39 -0.82
C VAL A 244 0.89 -1.05 -1.55
N PHE A 245 1.37 -0.04 -0.82
CA PHE A 245 1.69 1.28 -1.35
C PHE A 245 3.10 1.67 -0.90
N LEU A 246 4.09 1.21 -1.65
CA LEU A 246 5.49 1.54 -1.43
C LEU A 246 5.81 2.89 -2.07
N LYS A 247 6.27 3.83 -1.24
CA LYS A 247 6.73 5.15 -1.66
C LYS A 247 8.23 5.28 -1.39
N SER A 248 8.88 6.07 -2.22
CA SER A 248 10.30 6.39 -2.09
C SER A 248 10.56 7.82 -2.54
N ASN A 249 11.78 8.30 -2.35
CA ASN A 249 12.20 9.58 -2.91
C ASN A 249 12.16 9.55 -4.45
N LYS A 250 12.20 10.73 -5.08
CA LYS A 250 12.11 10.90 -6.54
C LYS A 250 13.30 10.35 -7.34
N HIS A 251 14.43 10.05 -6.67
CA HIS A 251 15.65 9.56 -7.32
C HIS A 251 15.57 8.06 -7.65
N ILE A 252 14.70 7.34 -6.98
CA ILE A 252 14.51 5.91 -7.24
C ILE A 252 13.51 5.72 -8.37
N ALA A 253 13.89 4.92 -9.36
CA ALA A 253 13.06 4.67 -10.53
C ALA A 253 11.76 3.93 -10.18
N THR A 254 10.65 4.39 -10.74
CA THR A 254 9.30 3.85 -10.47
C THR A 254 9.18 2.36 -10.77
N ASN A 255 9.83 1.87 -11.86
CA ASN A 255 9.82 0.45 -12.21
C ASN A 255 10.46 -0.43 -11.15
N GLN A 256 11.53 0.04 -10.51
CA GLN A 256 12.20 -0.68 -9.44
C GLN A 256 11.31 -0.78 -8.18
N ILE A 257 10.61 0.30 -7.83
CA ILE A 257 9.63 0.29 -6.73
C ILE A 257 8.47 -0.65 -7.04
N ASN A 258 8.00 -0.65 -8.28
CA ASN A 258 6.95 -1.54 -8.74
C ASN A 258 7.39 -3.02 -8.64
N GLN A 259 8.59 -3.35 -9.10
CA GLN A 259 9.17 -4.69 -8.99
C GLN A 259 9.30 -5.16 -7.54
N ILE A 260 9.77 -4.29 -6.63
CA ILE A 260 9.84 -4.61 -5.19
C ILE A 260 8.45 -4.91 -4.65
N SER A 261 7.44 -4.10 -4.99
CA SER A 261 6.07 -4.28 -4.51
C SER A 261 5.49 -5.64 -4.93
N PHE A 262 5.63 -6.00 -6.20
CA PHE A 262 5.22 -7.32 -6.70
C PHE A 262 6.06 -8.45 -6.10
N GLY A 263 7.38 -8.28 -6.01
CA GLY A 263 8.28 -9.27 -5.42
C GLY A 263 7.94 -9.59 -3.96
N ILE A 264 7.53 -8.60 -3.16
CA ILE A 264 7.06 -8.81 -1.79
C ILE A 264 5.77 -9.64 -1.78
N LEU A 265 4.80 -9.32 -2.64
CA LEU A 265 3.54 -10.06 -2.72
C LEU A 265 3.74 -11.51 -3.18
N GLN A 266 4.66 -11.74 -4.13
CA GLN A 266 5.04 -13.08 -4.59
C GLN A 266 5.80 -13.84 -3.50
N GLY A 267 6.79 -13.22 -2.86
CA GLY A 267 7.57 -13.82 -1.78
C GLY A 267 6.74 -14.24 -0.56
N THR A 268 5.68 -13.50 -0.27
CA THR A 268 4.71 -13.84 0.78
C THR A 268 3.57 -14.77 0.29
N ARG A 269 3.60 -15.17 -0.98
CA ARG A 269 2.56 -16.01 -1.63
C ARG A 269 1.15 -15.44 -1.56
N THR A 270 1.01 -14.14 -1.41
CA THR A 270 -0.29 -13.46 -1.34
C THR A 270 -0.81 -13.06 -2.72
N ARG A 271 0.08 -12.91 -3.70
CA ARG A 271 -0.25 -12.73 -5.11
C ARG A 271 0.73 -13.54 -5.95
N ILE A 272 0.23 -14.59 -6.60
CA ILE A 272 0.97 -15.40 -7.55
C ILE A 272 0.50 -14.95 -8.93
N SER A 273 1.46 -14.63 -9.79
CA SER A 273 1.20 -14.20 -11.19
C SER A 273 0.73 -15.37 -12.03
#